data_2fd921cf74f86a7a52e66b04b9d1a38f
#
_entry.id   2fd921cf74f86a7a52e66b04b9d1a38f
#
_cell.length_a   1.000
_cell.length_b   1.000
_cell.length_c   1.000
_cell.angle_alpha   90.00
_cell.angle_beta   90.00
_cell.angle_gamma   90.00
#
_symmetry.space_group_name_H-M   'P 1'
#
loop_
_entity.id
_entity.type
_entity.pdbx_description
1 polymer ?
#
loop_
_entity_poly.entity_id
_entity_poly.type
_entity_poly.pdbx_seq_one_letter_code
_entity_poly.pdbx_strand_id
1 'polypeptide(L)'
;MHLEYTPEQHAFRAEVRAWMEAHVPKEPLVTLECREGYDQHVEWERTLASGNWGMVTWPEAYGGRGLDLIEWLIFEEEYFRAGGPNRANQNGIFLLGPTIMEFGTEEQKKRFLTPMAKGEVIWAQAWSEPGAGSDMAAISSKAVRDGDHYVITGQKTWSSRAAFADWGFGMFRTDPDSKRHKGLTFILFDINSPGITRRPIRQLHGDTGFAELFFDEVRVPVENCLAGEGEGWNVAMATAGFERGLMLRSPGRFQATAKRLVDLYRKHEAEAAPAAREAVLQAWMSAQAYAYNTYAVAAKIMAGGKIGAEASLNKIFWSELDRSMHRTAMQLLGAHAELKRFDDGAVNQWLEGYIFSLSGPIYAGSNEVQRNITAERMLGLPRVGAG
;
A
#
# COMPACT_ATOMS: atom_id res chain seq x y z
N MET A 1 14.32 9.90 -23.85
CA MET A 1 14.31 9.96 -22.39
C MET A 1 15.75 10.08 -21.95
N HIS A 2 16.10 11.17 -21.24
CA HIS A 2 17.39 11.28 -20.58
C HIS A 2 17.26 10.53 -19.25
N LEU A 3 18.12 9.54 -19.05
CA LEU A 3 18.15 8.72 -17.83
C LEU A 3 19.27 9.15 -16.86
N GLU A 4 19.91 10.28 -17.16
CA GLU A 4 20.96 10.86 -16.34
C GLU A 4 20.33 11.80 -15.29
N TYR A 5 20.74 11.62 -14.06
CA TYR A 5 20.33 12.49 -12.98
C TYR A 5 21.08 13.83 -13.05
N THR A 6 20.44 14.91 -12.57
CA THR A 6 21.10 16.18 -12.41
C THR A 6 22.13 16.14 -11.25
N PRO A 7 23.07 17.09 -11.18
CA PRO A 7 23.98 17.19 -10.03
C PRO A 7 23.24 17.28 -8.69
N GLU A 8 22.10 17.99 -8.63
CA GLU A 8 21.26 18.13 -7.46
C GLU A 8 20.63 16.81 -7.05
N GLN A 9 20.14 16.03 -8.03
CA GLN A 9 19.59 14.69 -7.78
C GLN A 9 20.66 13.69 -7.32
N HIS A 10 21.88 13.80 -7.83
CA HIS A 10 23.01 13.03 -7.31
C HIS A 10 23.37 13.41 -5.87
N ALA A 11 23.37 14.71 -5.53
CA ALA A 11 23.60 15.18 -4.17
C ALA A 11 22.48 14.69 -3.22
N PHE A 12 21.21 14.79 -3.65
CA PHE A 12 20.07 14.27 -2.91
C PHE A 12 20.18 12.76 -2.67
N ARG A 13 20.55 11.97 -3.69
CA ARG A 13 20.81 10.53 -3.54
C ARG A 13 21.88 10.24 -2.48
N ALA A 14 22.95 11.01 -2.46
CA ALA A 14 24.01 10.85 -1.49
C ALA A 14 23.54 11.19 -0.07
N GLU A 15 22.73 12.26 0.10
CA GLU A 15 22.08 12.62 1.37
C GLU A 15 21.18 11.48 1.89
N VAL A 16 20.26 10.98 1.06
CA VAL A 16 19.37 9.87 1.41
C VAL A 16 20.17 8.66 1.82
N ARG A 17 21.17 8.28 1.02
CA ARG A 17 22.02 7.11 1.26
C ARG A 17 22.72 7.20 2.61
N ALA A 18 23.37 8.32 2.89
CA ALA A 18 24.08 8.52 4.15
C ALA A 18 23.13 8.43 5.35
N TRP A 19 21.94 9.02 5.23
CA TRP A 19 20.96 8.96 6.30
C TRP A 19 20.44 7.53 6.53
N MET A 20 20.09 6.81 5.45
CA MET A 20 19.60 5.43 5.53
C MET A 20 20.66 4.49 6.13
N GLU A 21 21.92 4.61 5.71
CA GLU A 21 23.03 3.79 6.26
C GLU A 21 23.26 4.04 7.75
N ALA A 22 22.96 5.24 8.25
CA ALA A 22 23.08 5.59 9.66
C ALA A 22 21.89 5.14 10.52
N HIS A 23 20.67 5.03 9.96
CA HIS A 23 19.45 4.89 10.75
C HIS A 23 18.66 3.61 10.49
N VAL A 24 18.81 2.95 9.33
CA VAL A 24 18.11 1.68 9.05
C VAL A 24 18.60 0.63 10.06
N PRO A 25 17.66 -0.08 10.72
CA PRO A 25 18.02 -1.15 11.65
C PRO A 25 18.94 -2.18 11.00
N LYS A 26 20.02 -2.55 11.70
CA LYS A 26 20.98 -3.56 11.21
C LYS A 26 20.36 -4.95 11.12
N GLU A 27 19.51 -5.27 12.09
CA GLU A 27 18.73 -6.50 12.10
C GLU A 27 17.33 -6.22 11.55
N PRO A 28 16.78 -7.11 10.71
CA PRO A 28 15.41 -7.00 10.23
C PRO A 28 14.43 -6.92 11.39
N LEU A 29 13.45 -5.98 11.30
CA LEU A 29 12.38 -5.90 12.26
C LEU A 29 11.50 -7.16 12.22
N VAL A 30 10.85 -7.46 13.32
CA VAL A 30 9.81 -8.50 13.38
C VAL A 30 8.67 -8.16 12.41
N THR A 31 7.97 -9.17 11.92
CA THR A 31 6.87 -8.96 10.97
C THR A 31 5.85 -7.93 11.48
N LEU A 32 5.45 -7.03 10.60
CA LEU A 32 4.45 -5.98 10.85
C LEU A 32 3.04 -6.55 11.19
N GLU A 33 2.84 -7.85 10.98
CA GLU A 33 1.54 -8.51 11.15
C GLU A 33 1.28 -9.02 12.59
N CYS A 34 2.20 -8.78 13.53
CA CYS A 34 2.03 -9.04 14.95
C CYS A 34 2.23 -7.77 15.78
N ARG A 35 1.81 -7.77 17.04
CA ARG A 35 1.85 -6.59 17.90
C ARG A 35 3.27 -6.04 18.10
N GLU A 36 4.21 -6.92 18.42
CA GLU A 36 5.62 -6.53 18.63
C GLU A 36 6.21 -5.87 17.39
N GLY A 37 6.08 -6.53 16.24
CA GLY A 37 6.61 -5.99 14.99
C GLY A 37 5.90 -4.70 14.55
N TYR A 38 4.59 -4.62 14.77
CA TYR A 38 3.85 -3.38 14.52
C TYR A 38 4.42 -2.20 15.31
N ASP A 39 4.69 -2.37 16.62
CA ASP A 39 5.24 -1.31 17.46
C ASP A 39 6.66 -0.91 17.00
N GLN A 40 7.52 -1.87 16.60
CA GLN A 40 8.83 -1.59 16.03
C GLN A 40 8.72 -0.77 14.72
N HIS A 41 7.78 -1.09 13.86
CA HIS A 41 7.59 -0.38 12.59
C HIS A 41 6.96 1.02 12.80
N VAL A 42 6.13 1.22 13.82
CA VAL A 42 5.65 2.55 14.20
C VAL A 42 6.81 3.42 14.71
N GLU A 43 7.72 2.87 15.48
CA GLU A 43 8.92 3.59 15.90
C GLU A 43 9.82 3.96 14.72
N TRP A 44 9.89 3.08 13.70
CA TRP A 44 10.57 3.40 12.46
C TRP A 44 9.88 4.57 11.69
N GLU A 45 8.53 4.64 11.65
CA GLU A 45 7.83 5.80 11.09
C GLU A 45 8.24 7.09 11.80
N ARG A 46 8.34 7.08 13.13
CA ARG A 46 8.78 8.23 13.93
C ARG A 46 10.23 8.58 13.67
N THR A 47 11.10 7.60 13.51
CA THR A 47 12.50 7.80 13.13
C THR A 47 12.61 8.49 11.77
N LEU A 48 11.87 8.03 10.76
CA LEU A 48 11.78 8.69 9.46
C LEU A 48 11.28 10.13 9.58
N ALA A 49 10.23 10.35 10.36
CA ALA A 49 9.66 11.68 10.58
C ALA A 49 10.65 12.62 11.28
N SER A 50 11.43 12.15 12.27
CA SER A 50 12.43 12.95 12.97
C SER A 50 13.56 13.44 12.05
N GLY A 51 13.89 12.65 11.03
CA GLY A 51 14.82 13.03 9.96
C GLY A 51 14.18 13.78 8.80
N ASN A 52 12.88 14.08 8.89
CA ASN A 52 12.09 14.66 7.79
C ASN A 52 12.06 13.76 6.53
N TRP A 53 12.09 12.44 6.71
CA TRP A 53 12.04 11.44 5.64
C TRP A 53 10.72 10.68 5.57
N GLY A 54 9.80 10.96 6.47
CA GLY A 54 8.49 10.30 6.52
C GLY A 54 7.70 10.47 5.22
N MET A 55 7.69 11.70 4.69
CA MET A 55 6.90 12.10 3.52
C MET A 55 7.71 13.00 2.57
N VAL A 56 8.32 12.41 1.55
CA VAL A 56 9.21 13.13 0.62
C VAL A 56 8.43 14.10 -0.29
N THR A 57 7.27 13.68 -0.80
CA THR A 57 6.50 14.46 -1.80
C THR A 57 5.41 15.35 -1.21
N TRP A 58 5.07 15.19 0.07
CA TRP A 58 4.03 16.03 0.67
C TRP A 58 4.50 17.46 0.84
N PRO A 59 3.57 18.45 0.80
CA PRO A 59 3.90 19.83 1.12
C PRO A 59 4.55 19.95 2.50
N GLU A 60 5.50 20.85 2.65
CA GLU A 60 6.17 21.12 3.94
C GLU A 60 5.19 21.51 5.05
N ALA A 61 4.12 22.24 4.70
CA ALA A 61 3.05 22.61 5.63
C ALA A 61 2.40 21.43 6.34
N TYR A 62 2.51 20.22 5.79
CA TYR A 62 1.94 18.99 6.34
C TYR A 62 3.01 17.98 6.79
N GLY A 63 4.26 18.41 6.91
CA GLY A 63 5.37 17.57 7.38
C GLY A 63 6.08 16.78 6.29
N GLY A 64 5.92 17.19 5.02
CA GLY A 64 6.69 16.66 3.89
C GLY A 64 7.91 17.51 3.55
N ARG A 65 8.60 17.15 2.48
CA ARG A 65 9.77 17.88 1.94
C ARG A 65 9.43 18.67 0.66
N GLY A 66 8.22 18.56 0.14
CA GLY A 66 7.78 19.26 -1.08
C GLY A 66 8.53 18.84 -2.35
N LEU A 67 9.19 17.69 -2.35
CA LEU A 67 10.01 17.21 -3.44
C LEU A 67 9.15 16.56 -4.55
N ASP A 68 9.73 16.40 -5.73
CA ASP A 68 9.04 15.85 -6.87
C ASP A 68 9.05 14.30 -6.92
N LEU A 69 8.44 13.74 -7.97
CA LEU A 69 8.34 12.28 -8.12
C LEU A 69 9.68 11.62 -8.48
N ILE A 70 10.62 12.34 -9.11
CA ILE A 70 11.94 11.76 -9.41
C ILE A 70 12.76 11.64 -8.12
N GLU A 71 12.73 12.67 -7.28
CA GLU A 71 13.38 12.64 -5.97
C GLU A 71 12.74 11.58 -5.06
N TRP A 72 11.42 11.42 -5.13
CA TRP A 72 10.75 10.30 -4.44
C TRP A 72 11.25 8.94 -4.95
N LEU A 73 11.41 8.73 -6.26
CA LEU A 73 11.96 7.49 -6.81
C LEU A 73 13.39 7.24 -6.33
N ILE A 74 14.23 8.28 -6.29
CA ILE A 74 15.59 8.20 -5.76
C ILE A 74 15.57 7.80 -4.27
N PHE A 75 14.68 8.42 -3.47
CA PHE A 75 14.51 8.09 -2.07
C PHE A 75 14.14 6.62 -1.88
N GLU A 76 13.14 6.12 -2.61
CA GLU A 76 12.66 4.75 -2.51
C GLU A 76 13.74 3.72 -2.94
N GLU A 77 14.51 4.03 -3.99
CA GLU A 77 15.65 3.19 -4.39
C GLU A 77 16.67 3.04 -3.26
N GLU A 78 17.07 4.16 -2.64
CA GLU A 78 18.04 4.14 -1.54
C GLU A 78 17.44 3.52 -0.27
N TYR A 79 16.16 3.76 0.00
CA TYR A 79 15.42 3.18 1.13
C TYR A 79 15.45 1.64 1.08
N PHE A 80 15.01 1.06 -0.04
CA PHE A 80 14.98 -0.40 -0.18
C PHE A 80 16.37 -1.00 -0.40
N ARG A 81 17.31 -0.28 -1.01
CA ARG A 81 18.72 -0.69 -1.11
C ARG A 81 19.35 -0.86 0.28
N ALA A 82 19.04 0.03 1.19
CA ALA A 82 19.52 -0.02 2.57
C ALA A 82 18.79 -1.07 3.45
N GLY A 83 17.75 -1.72 2.93
CA GLY A 83 16.92 -2.65 3.71
C GLY A 83 15.89 -1.97 4.59
N GLY A 84 15.41 -0.78 4.21
CA GLY A 84 14.40 -0.03 4.95
C GLY A 84 13.15 -0.88 5.26
N PRO A 85 12.64 -0.85 6.51
CA PRO A 85 11.50 -1.62 6.96
C PRO A 85 10.20 -1.29 6.22
N ASN A 86 9.25 -2.20 6.21
CA ASN A 86 7.91 -1.90 5.66
C ASN A 86 7.26 -0.75 6.43
N ARG A 87 6.53 0.13 5.72
CA ARG A 87 5.86 1.29 6.31
C ARG A 87 4.58 0.84 7.05
N ALA A 88 4.50 1.11 8.36
CA ALA A 88 3.32 0.81 9.16
C ALA A 88 2.10 1.60 8.67
N ASN A 89 2.31 2.87 8.35
CA ASN A 89 1.26 3.82 7.96
C ASN A 89 1.03 3.92 6.44
N GLN A 90 1.38 2.90 5.67
CA GLN A 90 1.25 2.96 4.20
C GLN A 90 -0.17 3.38 3.73
N ASN A 91 -1.23 2.92 4.43
CA ASN A 91 -2.61 3.27 4.08
C ASN A 91 -2.91 4.75 4.36
N GLY A 92 -2.36 5.28 5.46
CA GLY A 92 -2.43 6.70 5.77
C GLY A 92 -1.68 7.53 4.74
N ILE A 93 -0.37 7.29 4.62
CA ILE A 93 0.52 8.20 3.89
C ILE A 93 0.39 8.12 2.37
N PHE A 94 0.09 6.94 1.79
CA PHE A 94 0.02 6.77 0.33
C PHE A 94 -1.39 6.78 -0.24
N LEU A 95 -2.42 6.54 0.58
CA LEU A 95 -3.81 6.50 0.16
C LEU A 95 -4.62 7.65 0.73
N LEU A 96 -4.78 7.67 2.07
CA LEU A 96 -5.64 8.65 2.73
C LEU A 96 -5.09 10.07 2.70
N GLY A 97 -3.77 10.25 2.91
CA GLY A 97 -3.16 11.57 2.92
C GLY A 97 -3.37 12.34 1.61
N PRO A 98 -3.02 11.79 0.44
CA PRO A 98 -3.37 12.39 -0.85
C PRO A 98 -4.88 12.65 -1.03
N THR A 99 -5.72 11.72 -0.53
CA THR A 99 -7.18 11.88 -0.56
C THR A 99 -7.63 13.08 0.29
N ILE A 100 -7.08 13.25 1.51
CA ILE A 100 -7.40 14.40 2.37
C ILE A 100 -6.88 15.70 1.72
N MET A 101 -5.70 15.69 1.09
CA MET A 101 -5.19 16.87 0.39
C MET A 101 -6.09 17.31 -0.75
N GLU A 102 -6.72 16.36 -1.47
CA GLU A 102 -7.60 16.67 -2.61
C GLU A 102 -9.03 17.04 -2.17
N PHE A 103 -9.60 16.31 -1.20
CA PHE A 103 -11.02 16.41 -0.85
C PHE A 103 -11.31 16.98 0.53
N GLY A 104 -10.31 17.08 1.40
CA GLY A 104 -10.49 17.55 2.77
C GLY A 104 -10.59 19.07 2.88
N THR A 105 -11.32 19.53 3.92
CA THR A 105 -11.30 20.93 4.33
C THR A 105 -9.94 21.30 4.94
N GLU A 106 -9.64 22.59 5.07
CA GLU A 106 -8.38 23.02 5.69
C GLU A 106 -8.26 22.57 7.15
N GLU A 107 -9.39 22.49 7.87
CA GLU A 107 -9.46 21.95 9.23
C GLU A 107 -9.11 20.46 9.26
N GLN A 108 -9.66 19.67 8.34
CA GLN A 108 -9.34 18.24 8.18
C GLN A 108 -7.87 18.03 7.81
N LYS A 109 -7.33 18.81 6.89
CA LYS A 109 -5.91 18.76 6.52
C LYS A 109 -5.00 19.01 7.71
N LYS A 110 -5.25 20.08 8.48
CA LYS A 110 -4.49 20.40 9.69
C LYS A 110 -4.61 19.32 10.76
N ARG A 111 -5.81 18.79 10.96
CA ARG A 111 -6.11 17.79 12.00
C ARG A 111 -5.43 16.46 11.73
N PHE A 112 -5.40 15.99 10.47
CA PHE A 112 -5.05 14.61 10.17
C PHE A 112 -3.69 14.44 9.49
N LEU A 113 -3.23 15.40 8.64
CA LEU A 113 -2.03 15.18 7.85
C LEU A 113 -0.75 15.25 8.68
N THR A 114 -0.58 16.26 9.54
CA THR A 114 0.64 16.40 10.33
C THR A 114 0.86 15.25 11.32
N PRO A 115 -0.13 14.79 12.12
CA PRO A 115 0.05 13.62 12.96
C PRO A 115 0.33 12.34 12.17
N MET A 116 -0.28 12.21 10.97
CA MET A 116 -0.03 11.09 10.07
C MET A 116 1.42 11.08 9.58
N ALA A 117 1.94 12.23 9.14
CA ALA A 117 3.32 12.37 8.66
C ALA A 117 4.36 12.11 9.74
N LYS A 118 4.03 12.40 11.00
CA LYS A 118 4.89 12.15 12.17
C LYS A 118 4.85 10.71 12.71
N GLY A 119 4.00 9.84 12.15
CA GLY A 119 3.81 8.49 12.69
C GLY A 119 3.15 8.48 14.07
N GLU A 120 2.45 9.55 14.43
CA GLU A 120 1.69 9.67 15.69
C GLU A 120 0.34 8.95 15.61
N VAL A 121 -0.23 8.84 14.40
CA VAL A 121 -1.52 8.22 14.11
C VAL A 121 -1.39 7.28 12.92
N ILE A 122 -1.74 6.02 13.13
CA ILE A 122 -1.69 4.98 12.09
C ILE A 122 -3.10 4.67 11.60
N TRP A 123 -3.27 4.54 10.28
CA TRP A 123 -4.55 4.42 9.62
C TRP A 123 -4.80 3.05 9.00
N ALA A 124 -6.02 2.54 9.19
CA ALA A 124 -6.52 1.33 8.55
C ALA A 124 -7.55 1.66 7.46
N GLN A 125 -7.52 0.90 6.37
CA GLN A 125 -8.52 0.96 5.32
C GLN A 125 -9.66 -0.02 5.63
N ALA A 126 -10.90 0.47 5.71
CA ALA A 126 -12.09 -0.31 6.06
C ALA A 126 -13.15 -0.24 4.94
N TRP A 127 -12.84 -0.87 3.78
CA TRP A 127 -13.71 -0.81 2.60
C TRP A 127 -14.53 -2.08 2.40
N SER A 128 -13.84 -3.22 2.27
CA SER A 128 -14.48 -4.50 1.97
C SER A 128 -15.46 -4.94 3.04
N GLU A 129 -16.51 -5.63 2.63
CA GLU A 129 -17.47 -6.31 3.48
C GLU A 129 -17.52 -7.79 3.11
N PRO A 130 -18.08 -8.68 3.94
CA PRO A 130 -18.20 -10.11 3.59
C PRO A 130 -18.85 -10.38 2.23
N GLY A 131 -19.81 -9.52 1.83
CA GLY A 131 -20.51 -9.59 0.54
C GLY A 131 -20.02 -8.59 -0.53
N ALA A 132 -19.02 -7.76 -0.24
CA ALA A 132 -18.60 -6.65 -1.12
C ALA A 132 -17.08 -6.47 -1.11
N GLY A 133 -16.40 -7.20 -1.98
CA GLY A 133 -14.95 -7.07 -2.22
C GLY A 133 -14.70 -6.42 -3.59
N SER A 134 -14.58 -7.24 -4.65
CA SER A 134 -14.40 -6.75 -6.03
C SER A 134 -15.58 -5.90 -6.51
N ASP A 135 -16.82 -6.21 -6.09
CA ASP A 135 -17.98 -5.35 -6.27
C ASP A 135 -18.16 -4.40 -5.08
N MET A 136 -17.27 -3.42 -4.98
CA MET A 136 -17.26 -2.43 -3.91
C MET A 136 -18.55 -1.55 -3.89
N ALA A 137 -19.27 -1.44 -5.02
CA ALA A 137 -20.53 -0.73 -5.08
C ALA A 137 -21.68 -1.44 -4.32
N ALA A 138 -21.49 -2.71 -3.93
CA ALA A 138 -22.43 -3.51 -3.15
C ALA A 138 -22.30 -3.31 -1.63
N ILE A 139 -21.49 -2.37 -1.17
CA ILE A 139 -21.35 -2.00 0.26
C ILE A 139 -22.72 -1.74 0.88
N SER A 140 -22.96 -2.35 2.04
CA SER A 140 -24.23 -2.33 2.76
C SER A 140 -24.17 -1.78 4.18
N SER A 141 -22.97 -1.66 4.78
CA SER A 141 -22.81 -0.99 6.08
C SER A 141 -23.38 0.43 6.03
N LYS A 142 -24.23 0.76 7.00
CA LYS A 142 -25.00 2.00 7.01
C LYS A 142 -24.34 3.07 7.87
N ALA A 143 -24.57 4.34 7.51
CA ALA A 143 -24.25 5.49 8.32
C ALA A 143 -25.48 6.44 8.28
N VAL A 144 -26.31 6.38 9.30
CA VAL A 144 -27.52 7.20 9.38
C VAL A 144 -27.19 8.51 10.10
N ARG A 145 -27.54 9.63 9.49
CA ARG A 145 -27.32 10.94 10.11
C ARG A 145 -28.26 11.17 11.28
N ASP A 146 -27.70 11.53 12.42
CA ASP A 146 -28.39 11.92 13.66
C ASP A 146 -27.78 13.23 14.19
N GLY A 147 -28.36 14.34 13.81
CA GLY A 147 -27.88 15.67 14.13
C GLY A 147 -26.49 15.96 13.54
N ASP A 148 -25.52 16.14 14.42
CA ASP A 148 -24.10 16.40 14.11
C ASP A 148 -23.23 15.14 14.07
N HIS A 149 -23.85 13.95 14.11
CA HIS A 149 -23.16 12.67 14.01
C HIS A 149 -23.76 11.77 12.92
N TYR A 150 -22.96 10.84 12.44
CA TYR A 150 -23.41 9.60 11.79
C TYR A 150 -23.46 8.48 12.82
N VAL A 151 -24.51 7.69 12.80
CA VAL A 151 -24.64 6.42 13.55
C VAL A 151 -24.33 5.29 12.58
N ILE A 152 -23.19 4.63 12.78
CA ILE A 152 -22.68 3.59 11.87
C ILE A 152 -23.04 2.21 12.41
N THR A 153 -23.62 1.37 11.53
CA THR A 153 -23.91 -0.04 11.82
C THR A 153 -23.53 -0.90 10.62
N GLY A 154 -22.81 -2.00 10.86
CA GLY A 154 -22.39 -2.93 9.83
C GLY A 154 -21.09 -3.66 10.14
N GLN A 155 -20.48 -4.22 9.12
CA GLN A 155 -19.25 -5.00 9.24
C GLN A 155 -18.31 -4.70 8.09
N LYS A 156 -17.02 -4.49 8.40
CA LYS A 156 -15.93 -4.45 7.43
C LYS A 156 -15.01 -5.65 7.64
N THR A 157 -14.38 -6.10 6.57
CA THR A 157 -13.44 -7.23 6.62
C THR A 157 -12.17 -6.93 5.84
N TRP A 158 -11.12 -7.70 6.08
CA TRP A 158 -9.81 -7.54 5.45
C TRP A 158 -9.21 -6.14 5.64
N SER A 159 -9.56 -5.49 6.75
CA SER A 159 -9.04 -4.16 7.06
C SER A 159 -7.57 -4.25 7.46
N SER A 160 -6.69 -3.84 6.55
CA SER A 160 -5.24 -3.88 6.76
C SER A 160 -4.84 -2.98 7.94
N ARG A 161 -4.04 -3.50 8.84
CA ARG A 161 -3.55 -2.84 10.08
C ARG A 161 -4.63 -2.60 11.14
N ALA A 162 -5.91 -2.84 10.87
CA ALA A 162 -7.00 -2.55 11.81
C ALA A 162 -6.91 -3.31 13.13
N ALA A 163 -6.16 -4.42 13.18
CA ALA A 163 -5.86 -5.11 14.44
C ALA A 163 -5.13 -4.20 15.45
N PHE A 164 -4.36 -3.21 14.96
CA PHE A 164 -3.46 -2.39 15.79
C PHE A 164 -3.63 -0.88 15.57
N ALA A 165 -4.14 -0.44 14.41
CA ALA A 165 -4.25 0.96 14.01
C ALA A 165 -5.15 1.79 14.95
N ASP A 166 -4.93 3.11 14.91
CA ASP A 166 -5.66 4.09 15.74
C ASP A 166 -6.94 4.55 15.06
N TRP A 167 -6.85 4.89 13.77
CA TRP A 167 -7.95 5.43 12.98
C TRP A 167 -8.23 4.57 11.75
N GLY A 168 -9.48 4.64 11.27
CA GLY A 168 -9.92 4.02 10.05
C GLY A 168 -10.55 5.01 9.07
N PHE A 169 -10.54 4.65 7.80
CA PHE A 169 -11.32 5.32 6.77
C PHE A 169 -12.12 4.30 5.97
N GLY A 170 -13.38 4.60 5.72
CA GLY A 170 -14.28 3.65 5.10
C GLY A 170 -15.41 4.29 4.32
N MET A 171 -16.06 3.48 3.51
CA MET A 171 -17.28 3.85 2.80
C MET A 171 -18.50 3.22 3.48
N PHE A 172 -19.52 4.04 3.65
CA PHE A 172 -20.78 3.64 4.28
C PHE A 172 -21.97 4.17 3.46
N ARG A 173 -23.09 3.46 3.51
CA ARG A 173 -24.32 3.87 2.84
C ARG A 173 -25.10 4.83 3.71
N THR A 174 -25.18 6.08 3.27
CA THR A 174 -25.95 7.14 3.95
C THR A 174 -27.34 7.31 3.37
N ASP A 175 -27.54 6.97 2.09
CA ASP A 175 -28.84 6.96 1.43
C ASP A 175 -29.29 5.51 1.17
N PRO A 176 -30.26 4.98 1.98
CA PRO A 176 -30.71 3.60 1.87
C PRO A 176 -31.53 3.32 0.60
N ASP A 177 -32.12 4.36 -0.02
CA ASP A 177 -32.93 4.22 -1.23
C ASP A 177 -32.08 4.24 -2.51
N SER A 178 -30.82 4.63 -2.38
CA SER A 178 -29.86 4.65 -3.50
C SER A 178 -29.36 3.26 -3.84
N LYS A 179 -28.92 3.10 -5.09
CA LYS A 179 -28.37 1.84 -5.59
C LYS A 179 -26.92 1.96 -5.99
N ARG A 180 -26.16 0.88 -5.73
CA ARG A 180 -24.76 0.72 -6.13
C ARG A 180 -23.89 1.86 -5.62
N HIS A 181 -23.19 2.56 -6.50
CA HIS A 181 -22.22 3.61 -6.16
C HIS A 181 -22.84 4.93 -5.66
N LYS A 182 -24.15 5.14 -5.86
CA LYS A 182 -24.84 6.32 -5.33
C LYS A 182 -25.11 6.17 -3.84
N GLY A 183 -25.19 7.30 -3.12
CA GLY A 183 -25.51 7.33 -1.68
C GLY A 183 -24.45 6.67 -0.78
N LEU A 184 -23.22 6.57 -1.25
CA LEU A 184 -22.07 6.17 -0.45
C LEU A 184 -21.32 7.41 0.04
N THR A 185 -20.90 7.39 1.30
CA THR A 185 -20.16 8.48 1.96
C THR A 185 -18.85 7.97 2.50
N PHE A 186 -17.78 8.76 2.34
CA PHE A 186 -16.45 8.43 2.82
C PHE A 186 -16.23 9.06 4.20
N ILE A 187 -16.05 8.23 5.24
CA ILE A 187 -16.03 8.66 6.64
C ILE A 187 -14.72 8.21 7.31
N LEU A 188 -14.10 9.14 8.05
CA LEU A 188 -12.96 8.90 8.92
C LEU A 188 -13.47 8.62 10.34
N PHE A 189 -12.93 7.61 11.00
CA PHE A 189 -13.39 7.23 12.35
C PHE A 189 -12.25 6.73 13.23
N ASP A 190 -12.33 7.04 14.52
CA ASP A 190 -11.47 6.46 15.54
C ASP A 190 -11.87 5.00 15.76
N ILE A 191 -10.94 4.05 15.51
CA ILE A 191 -11.21 2.62 15.66
C ILE A 191 -11.44 2.22 17.12
N ASN A 192 -11.05 3.07 18.07
CA ASN A 192 -11.25 2.85 19.50
C ASN A 192 -12.61 3.37 20.01
N SER A 193 -13.44 3.94 19.13
CA SER A 193 -14.76 4.44 19.50
C SER A 193 -15.64 3.35 20.13
N PRO A 194 -16.46 3.68 21.14
CA PRO A 194 -17.46 2.76 21.66
C PRO A 194 -18.35 2.20 20.55
N GLY A 195 -18.67 0.91 20.61
CA GLY A 195 -19.45 0.20 19.60
C GLY A 195 -18.62 -0.41 18.48
N ILE A 196 -17.29 -0.14 18.40
CA ILE A 196 -16.41 -0.85 17.45
C ILE A 196 -15.78 -2.06 18.13
N THR A 197 -16.02 -3.24 17.54
CA THR A 197 -15.33 -4.47 17.92
C THR A 197 -14.37 -4.87 16.83
N ARG A 198 -13.09 -5.08 17.19
CA ARG A 198 -12.05 -5.60 16.29
C ARG A 198 -11.91 -7.10 16.49
N ARG A 199 -12.00 -7.86 15.41
CA ARG A 199 -11.70 -9.29 15.39
C ARG A 199 -10.54 -9.56 14.45
N PRO A 200 -9.31 -9.81 14.98
CA PRO A 200 -8.16 -10.12 14.16
C PRO A 200 -8.38 -11.35 13.28
N ILE A 201 -7.93 -11.30 12.03
CA ILE A 201 -8.01 -12.40 11.07
C ILE A 201 -6.66 -13.10 11.05
N ARG A 202 -6.65 -14.38 11.44
CA ARG A 202 -5.45 -15.20 11.35
C ARG A 202 -5.13 -15.52 9.90
N GLN A 203 -3.94 -15.13 9.47
CA GLN A 203 -3.45 -15.33 8.11
C GLN A 203 -2.71 -16.68 7.97
N LEU A 204 -2.34 -17.05 6.75
CA LEU A 204 -1.69 -18.33 6.44
C LEU A 204 -0.35 -18.53 7.19
N HIS A 205 0.41 -17.46 7.42
CA HIS A 205 1.66 -17.52 8.19
C HIS A 205 1.44 -17.51 9.72
N GLY A 206 0.20 -17.32 10.18
CA GLY A 206 -0.18 -17.40 11.59
C GLY A 206 -0.42 -16.06 12.28
N ASP A 207 0.01 -14.95 11.70
CA ASP A 207 -0.11 -13.61 12.26
C ASP A 207 -1.47 -12.95 11.93
N THR A 208 -1.77 -11.80 12.57
CA THR A 208 -3.13 -11.24 12.63
C THR A 208 -3.17 -9.74 12.32
N GLY A 209 -2.40 -9.25 11.34
CA GLY A 209 -2.36 -7.83 10.96
C GLY A 209 -3.64 -7.29 10.33
N PHE A 210 -4.51 -8.17 9.78
CA PHE A 210 -5.84 -7.80 9.31
C PHE A 210 -6.88 -8.00 10.40
N ALA A 211 -7.98 -7.24 10.32
CA ALA A 211 -9.14 -7.46 11.18
C ALA A 211 -10.47 -7.32 10.44
N GLU A 212 -11.49 -7.94 10.99
CA GLU A 212 -12.88 -7.54 10.81
C GLU A 212 -13.19 -6.44 11.82
N LEU A 213 -13.97 -5.46 11.39
CA LEU A 213 -14.49 -4.38 12.22
C LEU A 213 -16.01 -4.49 12.24
N PHE A 214 -16.58 -4.66 13.43
CA PHE A 214 -18.01 -4.65 13.65
C PHE A 214 -18.38 -3.29 14.22
N PHE A 215 -19.40 -2.66 13.65
CA PHE A 215 -19.94 -1.39 14.06
C PHE A 215 -21.34 -1.60 14.61
N ASP A 216 -21.52 -1.31 15.88
CA ASP A 216 -22.81 -1.38 16.59
C ASP A 216 -23.18 0.01 17.10
N GLU A 217 -24.01 0.71 16.31
CA GLU A 217 -24.47 2.09 16.55
C GLU A 217 -23.34 3.09 16.88
N VAL A 218 -22.22 3.01 16.17
CA VAL A 218 -21.03 3.85 16.41
C VAL A 218 -21.31 5.29 15.99
N ARG A 219 -21.15 6.22 16.93
CA ARG A 219 -21.34 7.66 16.68
C ARG A 219 -20.05 8.30 16.17
N VAL A 220 -20.08 8.84 14.95
CA VAL A 220 -18.95 9.52 14.31
C VAL A 220 -19.37 10.93 13.91
N PRO A 221 -18.62 11.99 14.29
CA PRO A 221 -18.96 13.37 13.91
C PRO A 221 -19.07 13.57 12.41
N VAL A 222 -20.05 14.36 11.95
CA VAL A 222 -20.23 14.66 10.53
C VAL A 222 -19.04 15.39 9.92
N GLU A 223 -18.26 16.10 10.71
CA GLU A 223 -17.02 16.75 10.30
C GLU A 223 -15.92 15.77 9.85
N ASN A 224 -16.07 14.49 10.15
CA ASN A 224 -15.16 13.43 9.69
C ASN A 224 -15.53 12.88 8.29
N CYS A 225 -16.57 13.41 7.65
CA CYS A 225 -16.93 13.10 6.28
C CYS A 225 -16.01 13.86 5.31
N LEU A 226 -15.43 13.17 4.32
CA LEU A 226 -14.67 13.83 3.24
C LEU A 226 -15.59 14.15 2.05
N ALA A 227 -15.41 15.31 1.45
CA ALA A 227 -16.11 15.82 0.27
C ALA A 227 -17.63 16.01 0.44
N GLY A 228 -18.22 15.55 1.55
CA GLY A 228 -19.66 15.64 1.79
C GLY A 228 -20.42 14.33 1.63
N GLU A 229 -21.66 14.34 2.10
CA GLU A 229 -22.54 13.18 2.08
C GLU A 229 -22.92 12.81 0.62
N GLY A 230 -22.84 11.52 0.31
CA GLY A 230 -23.13 10.99 -1.03
C GLY A 230 -21.97 11.02 -2.01
N GLU A 231 -20.86 11.73 -1.69
CA GLU A 231 -19.68 11.86 -2.58
C GLU A 231 -18.64 10.74 -2.39
N GLY A 232 -18.90 9.77 -1.53
CA GLY A 232 -17.94 8.73 -1.15
C GLY A 232 -17.40 7.92 -2.32
N TRP A 233 -18.21 7.70 -3.38
CA TRP A 233 -17.73 6.97 -4.55
C TRP A 233 -16.63 7.73 -5.30
N ASN A 234 -16.78 9.05 -5.49
CA ASN A 234 -15.78 9.88 -6.15
C ASN A 234 -14.49 9.89 -5.37
N VAL A 235 -14.58 10.07 -4.05
CA VAL A 235 -13.44 10.02 -3.13
C VAL A 235 -12.73 8.66 -3.19
N ALA A 236 -13.50 7.56 -3.14
CA ALA A 236 -12.95 6.21 -3.20
C ALA A 236 -12.26 5.90 -4.54
N MET A 237 -12.79 6.41 -5.65
CA MET A 237 -12.15 6.22 -6.97
C MET A 237 -10.82 6.96 -7.08
N ALA A 238 -10.72 8.17 -6.52
CA ALA A 238 -9.46 8.90 -6.43
C ALA A 238 -8.46 8.15 -5.51
N THR A 239 -8.89 7.73 -4.33
CA THR A 239 -8.07 6.93 -3.40
C THR A 239 -7.57 5.64 -4.06
N ALA A 240 -8.42 4.92 -4.79
CA ALA A 240 -8.04 3.74 -5.56
C ALA A 240 -7.07 4.07 -6.72
N GLY A 241 -7.13 5.30 -7.24
CA GLY A 241 -6.15 5.84 -8.18
C GLY A 241 -4.76 5.95 -7.55
N PHE A 242 -4.67 6.47 -6.32
CA PHE A 242 -3.42 6.52 -5.56
C PHE A 242 -2.90 5.12 -5.22
N GLU A 243 -3.78 4.17 -4.87
CA GLU A 243 -3.42 2.78 -4.58
C GLU A 243 -2.76 2.07 -5.77
N ARG A 244 -3.25 2.33 -6.99
CA ARG A 244 -2.69 1.82 -8.24
C ARG A 244 -1.55 2.68 -8.78
N GLY A 245 -1.37 3.85 -8.19
CA GLY A 245 -0.36 4.83 -8.55
C GLY A 245 1.06 4.40 -8.18
N LEU A 246 2.01 5.27 -8.49
CA LEU A 246 3.45 5.03 -8.34
C LEU A 246 3.88 4.77 -6.90
N MET A 247 3.28 5.48 -5.94
CA MET A 247 3.85 5.64 -4.62
C MET A 247 3.73 4.40 -3.73
N LEU A 248 2.64 3.65 -3.82
CA LEU A 248 2.43 2.49 -2.95
C LEU A 248 3.27 1.26 -3.35
N ARG A 249 3.69 1.18 -4.62
CA ARG A 249 4.46 0.04 -5.16
C ARG A 249 5.69 0.52 -5.90
N SER A 250 6.58 1.12 -5.15
CA SER A 250 7.87 1.63 -5.61
C SER A 250 8.68 0.56 -6.35
N PRO A 251 9.31 0.92 -7.47
CA PRO A 251 10.23 0.02 -8.19
C PRO A 251 11.44 -0.37 -7.34
N GLY A 252 11.90 0.49 -6.43
CA GLY A 252 13.04 0.22 -5.54
C GLY A 252 12.86 -1.07 -4.73
N ARG A 253 11.62 -1.35 -4.28
CA ARG A 253 11.29 -2.60 -3.59
C ARG A 253 11.56 -3.84 -4.46
N PHE A 254 11.12 -3.83 -5.71
CA PHE A 254 11.27 -4.97 -6.63
C PHE A 254 12.72 -5.11 -7.09
N GLN A 255 13.43 -4.00 -7.31
CA GLN A 255 14.86 -4.00 -7.62
C GLN A 255 15.68 -4.59 -6.47
N ALA A 256 15.41 -4.20 -5.22
CA ALA A 256 16.07 -4.75 -4.04
C ALA A 256 15.76 -6.25 -3.87
N THR A 257 14.51 -6.66 -4.10
CA THR A 257 14.12 -8.08 -4.05
C THR A 257 14.82 -8.89 -5.15
N ALA A 258 14.87 -8.37 -6.39
CA ALA A 258 15.59 -9.01 -7.49
C ALA A 258 17.09 -9.12 -7.21
N LYS A 259 17.70 -8.10 -6.60
CA LYS A 259 19.11 -8.14 -6.18
C LYS A 259 19.35 -9.25 -5.16
N ARG A 260 18.50 -9.34 -4.12
CA ARG A 260 18.58 -10.43 -3.14
C ARG A 260 18.41 -11.81 -3.77
N LEU A 261 17.53 -11.93 -4.78
CA LEU A 261 17.33 -13.17 -5.51
C LEU A 261 18.58 -13.57 -6.33
N VAL A 262 19.27 -12.61 -6.95
CA VAL A 262 20.56 -12.84 -7.61
C VAL A 262 21.60 -13.32 -6.59
N ASP A 263 21.67 -12.70 -5.42
CA ASP A 263 22.61 -13.09 -4.37
C ASP A 263 22.30 -14.49 -3.83
N LEU A 264 21.02 -14.82 -3.65
CA LEU A 264 20.59 -16.17 -3.29
C LEU A 264 21.00 -17.21 -4.35
N TYR A 265 20.76 -16.91 -5.64
CA TYR A 265 21.16 -17.79 -6.72
C TYR A 265 22.68 -18.05 -6.69
N ARG A 266 23.52 -17.02 -6.56
CA ARG A 266 24.97 -17.16 -6.49
C ARG A 266 25.43 -18.06 -5.34
N LYS A 267 24.72 -17.99 -4.20
CA LYS A 267 25.00 -18.83 -3.04
C LYS A 267 24.67 -20.30 -3.29
N HIS A 268 23.69 -20.60 -4.13
CA HIS A 268 23.19 -21.95 -4.42
C HIS A 268 23.45 -22.39 -5.87
N GLU A 269 24.32 -21.70 -6.63
CA GLU A 269 24.52 -21.94 -8.07
C GLU A 269 24.92 -23.38 -8.39
N ALA A 270 25.75 -23.99 -7.57
CA ALA A 270 26.25 -25.36 -7.78
C ALA A 270 25.13 -26.43 -7.71
N GLU A 271 24.07 -26.15 -6.95
CA GLU A 271 22.97 -27.07 -6.67
C GLU A 271 21.70 -26.70 -7.46
N ALA A 272 21.69 -25.49 -8.06
CA ALA A 272 20.53 -24.95 -8.74
C ALA A 272 20.21 -25.69 -10.04
N ALA A 273 18.93 -25.96 -10.28
CA ALA A 273 18.49 -26.47 -11.58
C ALA A 273 18.84 -25.47 -12.70
N PRO A 274 19.17 -25.95 -13.92
CA PRO A 274 19.53 -25.06 -15.05
C PRO A 274 18.52 -23.96 -15.33
N ALA A 275 17.22 -24.22 -15.19
CA ALA A 275 16.15 -23.26 -15.39
C ALA A 275 16.13 -22.12 -14.33
N ALA A 276 16.76 -22.31 -13.18
CA ALA A 276 16.79 -21.30 -12.12
C ALA A 276 17.56 -20.04 -12.56
N ARG A 277 18.65 -20.19 -13.31
CA ARG A 277 19.42 -19.06 -13.86
C ARG A 277 18.55 -18.18 -14.74
N GLU A 278 17.78 -18.79 -15.65
CA GLU A 278 16.88 -18.04 -16.55
C GLU A 278 15.79 -17.31 -15.76
N ALA A 279 15.17 -17.98 -14.77
CA ALA A 279 14.15 -17.37 -13.91
C ALA A 279 14.68 -16.15 -13.14
N VAL A 280 15.92 -16.24 -12.61
CA VAL A 280 16.59 -15.12 -11.92
C VAL A 280 16.90 -13.96 -12.87
N LEU A 281 17.41 -14.25 -14.08
CA LEU A 281 17.67 -13.24 -15.09
C LEU A 281 16.36 -12.55 -15.53
N GLN A 282 15.31 -13.32 -15.76
CA GLN A 282 13.98 -12.77 -16.10
C GLN A 282 13.44 -11.87 -15.00
N ALA A 283 13.58 -12.26 -13.73
CA ALA A 283 13.18 -11.46 -12.57
C ALA A 283 13.94 -10.13 -12.53
N TRP A 284 15.26 -10.17 -12.73
CA TRP A 284 16.10 -8.98 -12.80
C TRP A 284 15.67 -8.02 -13.91
N MET A 285 15.55 -8.54 -15.13
CA MET A 285 15.13 -7.73 -16.29
C MET A 285 13.74 -7.13 -16.09
N SER A 286 12.80 -7.89 -15.51
CA SER A 286 11.45 -7.43 -15.25
C SER A 286 11.42 -6.34 -14.18
N ALA A 287 12.25 -6.44 -13.12
CA ALA A 287 12.37 -5.38 -12.12
C ALA A 287 12.92 -4.08 -12.72
N GLN A 288 13.91 -4.16 -13.63
CA GLN A 288 14.43 -2.99 -14.34
C GLN A 288 13.39 -2.40 -15.29
N ALA A 289 12.68 -3.24 -16.07
CA ALA A 289 11.61 -2.78 -16.96
C ALA A 289 10.50 -2.06 -16.19
N TYR A 290 10.12 -2.58 -15.02
CA TYR A 290 9.15 -1.91 -14.14
C TYR A 290 9.66 -0.54 -13.65
N ALA A 291 10.94 -0.44 -13.28
CA ALA A 291 11.55 0.82 -12.87
C ALA A 291 11.53 1.84 -14.01
N TYR A 292 11.97 1.48 -15.20
CA TYR A 292 11.95 2.40 -16.36
C TYR A 292 10.54 2.84 -16.75
N ASN A 293 9.56 1.93 -16.69
CA ASN A 293 8.17 2.30 -16.92
C ASN A 293 7.68 3.28 -15.85
N THR A 294 8.08 3.09 -14.59
CA THR A 294 7.71 3.98 -13.48
C THR A 294 8.32 5.37 -13.66
N TYR A 295 9.58 5.49 -14.09
CA TYR A 295 10.20 6.78 -14.43
C TYR A 295 9.46 7.48 -15.59
N ALA A 296 9.06 6.73 -16.63
CA ALA A 296 8.29 7.30 -17.74
C ALA A 296 6.92 7.83 -17.29
N VAL A 297 6.25 7.11 -16.39
CA VAL A 297 4.98 7.55 -15.81
C VAL A 297 5.17 8.77 -14.90
N ALA A 298 6.21 8.80 -14.08
CA ALA A 298 6.54 9.95 -13.24
C ALA A 298 6.79 11.21 -14.10
N ALA A 299 7.59 11.08 -15.16
CA ALA A 299 7.82 12.18 -16.10
C ALA A 299 6.53 12.67 -16.78
N LYS A 300 5.62 11.76 -17.16
CA LYS A 300 4.31 12.10 -17.71
C LYS A 300 3.47 12.91 -16.71
N ILE A 301 3.43 12.50 -15.44
CA ILE A 301 2.68 13.22 -14.40
C ILE A 301 3.28 14.62 -14.16
N MET A 302 4.60 14.73 -14.04
CA MET A 302 5.28 16.00 -13.85
C MET A 302 5.08 16.97 -15.00
N ALA A 303 4.86 16.46 -16.22
CA ALA A 303 4.47 17.25 -17.38
C ALA A 303 2.96 17.59 -17.43
N GLY A 304 2.20 17.38 -16.34
CA GLY A 304 0.77 17.65 -16.25
C GLY A 304 -0.13 16.55 -16.82
N GLY A 305 0.42 15.40 -17.22
CA GLY A 305 -0.34 14.24 -17.67
C GLY A 305 -1.02 13.50 -16.52
N LYS A 306 -2.01 12.67 -16.85
CA LYS A 306 -2.73 11.84 -15.86
C LYS A 306 -2.45 10.35 -16.12
N ILE A 307 -2.44 9.58 -15.04
CA ILE A 307 -2.47 8.11 -15.13
C ILE A 307 -3.93 7.69 -15.36
N GLY A 308 -4.15 6.90 -16.40
CA GLY A 308 -5.46 6.36 -16.73
C GLY A 308 -5.55 4.86 -16.44
N ALA A 309 -6.21 4.15 -17.35
CA ALA A 309 -6.40 2.69 -17.25
C ALA A 309 -5.07 1.90 -17.30
N GLU A 310 -3.98 2.52 -17.79
CA GLU A 310 -2.63 1.94 -17.79
C GLU A 310 -2.11 1.59 -16.39
N ALA A 311 -2.62 2.22 -15.33
CA ALA A 311 -2.35 1.82 -13.95
C ALA A 311 -2.71 0.35 -13.67
N SER A 312 -3.72 -0.19 -14.39
CA SER A 312 -4.11 -1.59 -14.29
C SER A 312 -3.02 -2.55 -14.78
N LEU A 313 -2.27 -2.16 -15.82
CA LEU A 313 -1.13 -2.95 -16.31
C LEU A 313 -0.01 -3.02 -15.27
N ASN A 314 0.30 -1.90 -14.63
CA ASN A 314 1.28 -1.86 -13.56
C ASN A 314 0.90 -2.81 -12.42
N LYS A 315 -0.38 -2.81 -12.01
CA LYS A 315 -0.87 -3.68 -10.94
C LYS A 315 -0.72 -5.17 -11.29
N ILE A 316 -1.10 -5.56 -12.48
CA ILE A 316 -0.92 -6.95 -12.95
C ILE A 316 0.57 -7.29 -12.95
N PHE A 317 1.40 -6.42 -13.53
CA PHE A 317 2.82 -6.68 -13.70
C PHE A 317 3.55 -6.87 -12.37
N TRP A 318 3.43 -5.90 -11.44
CA TRP A 318 4.18 -6.00 -10.19
C TRP A 318 3.70 -7.17 -9.30
N SER A 319 2.41 -7.51 -9.32
CA SER A 319 1.89 -8.60 -8.50
C SER A 319 2.35 -9.98 -9.00
N GLU A 320 2.45 -10.15 -10.31
CA GLU A 320 2.99 -11.37 -10.91
C GLU A 320 4.52 -11.46 -10.77
N LEU A 321 5.22 -10.33 -10.89
CA LEU A 321 6.67 -10.25 -10.67
C LEU A 321 7.02 -10.62 -9.22
N ASP A 322 6.33 -10.04 -8.22
CA ASP A 322 6.56 -10.33 -6.81
C ASP A 322 6.39 -11.83 -6.52
N ARG A 323 5.27 -12.40 -6.98
CA ARG A 323 4.98 -13.84 -6.85
C ARG A 323 6.04 -14.71 -7.54
N SER A 324 6.47 -14.32 -8.73
CA SER A 324 7.49 -15.07 -9.49
C SER A 324 8.85 -15.06 -8.79
N MET A 325 9.30 -13.90 -8.30
CA MET A 325 10.58 -13.79 -7.59
C MET A 325 10.61 -14.65 -6.33
N HIS A 326 9.57 -14.56 -5.51
CA HIS A 326 9.50 -15.34 -4.28
C HIS A 326 9.37 -16.84 -4.55
N ARG A 327 8.59 -17.26 -5.56
CA ARG A 327 8.54 -18.66 -5.99
C ARG A 327 9.90 -19.19 -6.44
N THR A 328 10.66 -18.40 -7.20
CA THR A 328 12.02 -18.78 -7.63
C THR A 328 12.95 -18.92 -6.42
N ALA A 329 12.83 -18.03 -5.43
CA ALA A 329 13.62 -18.15 -4.19
C ALA A 329 13.28 -19.43 -3.41
N MET A 330 11.99 -19.79 -3.30
CA MET A 330 11.56 -21.05 -2.66
C MET A 330 12.16 -22.27 -3.38
N GLN A 331 12.21 -22.26 -4.72
CA GLN A 331 12.81 -23.32 -5.51
C GLN A 331 14.33 -23.43 -5.28
N LEU A 332 15.04 -22.30 -5.16
CA LEU A 332 16.47 -22.27 -4.85
C LEU A 332 16.78 -22.77 -3.45
N LEU A 333 15.94 -22.49 -2.49
CA LEU A 333 16.10 -22.93 -1.09
C LEU A 333 15.76 -24.42 -0.90
N GLY A 334 15.04 -25.05 -1.84
CA GLY A 334 14.65 -26.46 -1.76
C GLY A 334 13.94 -26.79 -0.43
N ALA A 335 14.34 -27.81 0.28
CA ALA A 335 13.74 -28.21 1.56
C ALA A 335 13.84 -27.11 2.65
N HIS A 336 14.86 -26.26 2.62
CA HIS A 336 15.00 -25.17 3.58
C HIS A 336 13.94 -24.06 3.41
N ALA A 337 13.24 -24.05 2.25
CA ALA A 337 12.17 -23.09 1.98
C ALA A 337 11.00 -23.16 3.00
N GLU A 338 10.75 -24.34 3.57
CA GLU A 338 9.64 -24.57 4.50
C GLU A 338 9.95 -24.14 5.94
N LEU A 339 11.22 -23.84 6.25
CA LEU A 339 11.64 -23.43 7.57
C LEU A 339 11.27 -21.98 7.83
N LYS A 340 10.61 -21.68 8.95
CA LYS A 340 10.36 -20.28 9.39
C LYS A 340 11.64 -19.56 9.81
N ARG A 341 12.60 -20.32 10.36
CA ARG A 341 13.93 -19.83 10.73
C ARG A 341 14.98 -20.84 10.24
N PHE A 342 16.12 -20.32 9.83
CA PHE A 342 17.28 -21.12 9.51
C PHE A 342 18.03 -21.55 10.79
N ASP A 343 19.02 -22.44 10.65
CA ASP A 343 19.79 -22.99 11.78
C ASP A 343 20.56 -21.92 12.57
N ASP A 344 20.93 -20.81 11.94
CA ASP A 344 21.53 -19.63 12.55
C ASP A 344 20.53 -18.72 13.30
N GLY A 345 19.24 -19.10 13.31
CA GLY A 345 18.16 -18.34 13.92
C GLY A 345 17.56 -17.23 13.04
N ALA A 346 18.12 -16.96 11.87
CA ALA A 346 17.62 -15.93 10.97
C ALA A 346 16.21 -16.28 10.43
N VAL A 347 15.33 -15.28 10.37
CA VAL A 347 13.98 -15.43 9.81
C VAL A 347 14.06 -15.67 8.31
N ASN A 348 13.32 -16.66 7.82
CA ASN A 348 13.19 -16.92 6.39
C ASN A 348 12.26 -15.90 5.72
N GLN A 349 12.79 -14.73 5.41
CA GLN A 349 12.07 -13.66 4.73
C GLN A 349 11.53 -14.06 3.34
N TRP A 350 12.10 -15.09 2.71
CA TRP A 350 11.60 -15.59 1.43
C TRP A 350 10.29 -16.34 1.59
N LEU A 351 10.15 -17.14 2.65
CA LEU A 351 8.90 -17.82 2.98
C LEU A 351 7.79 -16.81 3.31
N GLU A 352 8.09 -15.84 4.17
CA GLU A 352 7.14 -14.77 4.50
C GLU A 352 6.72 -13.98 3.25
N GLY A 353 7.68 -13.57 2.44
CA GLY A 353 7.44 -12.87 1.19
C GLY A 353 6.66 -13.72 0.18
N TYR A 354 6.93 -15.02 0.08
CA TYR A 354 6.18 -15.93 -0.78
C TYR A 354 4.71 -15.99 -0.38
N ILE A 355 4.43 -16.24 0.89
CA ILE A 355 3.06 -16.32 1.40
C ILE A 355 2.32 -15.00 1.16
N PHE A 356 2.95 -13.86 1.46
CA PHE A 356 2.36 -12.55 1.23
C PHE A 356 2.12 -12.26 -0.26
N SER A 357 3.05 -12.64 -1.14
CA SER A 357 2.97 -12.40 -2.59
C SER A 357 1.75 -13.06 -3.25
N LEU A 358 1.24 -14.17 -2.67
CA LEU A 358 0.04 -14.86 -3.16
C LEU A 358 -1.21 -13.97 -3.09
N SER A 359 -1.25 -13.02 -2.19
CA SER A 359 -2.37 -12.07 -2.06
C SER A 359 -2.28 -10.92 -3.09
N GLY A 360 -1.11 -10.65 -3.66
CA GLY A 360 -0.89 -9.57 -4.62
C GLY A 360 -1.85 -9.55 -5.81
N PRO A 361 -2.14 -10.69 -6.48
CA PRO A 361 -3.15 -10.76 -7.53
C PRO A 361 -4.59 -10.51 -7.08
N ILE A 362 -4.88 -10.50 -5.77
CA ILE A 362 -6.23 -10.42 -5.19
C ILE A 362 -6.58 -9.01 -4.75
N TYR A 363 -5.78 -8.40 -3.86
CA TYR A 363 -6.09 -7.07 -3.31
C TYR A 363 -5.86 -5.94 -4.32
N ALA A 364 -6.28 -4.72 -4.01
CA ALA A 364 -6.20 -3.54 -4.87
C ALA A 364 -6.92 -3.70 -6.23
N GLY A 365 -8.03 -4.43 -6.22
CA GLY A 365 -8.70 -4.92 -7.43
C GLY A 365 -7.99 -6.11 -8.04
N SER A 366 -8.68 -7.27 -8.11
CA SER A 366 -8.05 -8.52 -8.58
C SER A 366 -7.45 -8.38 -9.99
N ASN A 367 -6.46 -9.23 -10.32
CA ASN A 367 -5.86 -9.20 -11.65
C ASN A 367 -6.88 -9.42 -12.75
N GLU A 368 -7.96 -10.15 -12.49
CA GLU A 368 -9.10 -10.35 -13.40
C GLU A 368 -9.83 -9.03 -13.65
N VAL A 369 -10.14 -8.28 -12.58
CA VAL A 369 -10.75 -6.94 -12.70
C VAL A 369 -9.82 -5.98 -13.46
N GLN A 370 -8.51 -6.02 -13.18
CA GLN A 370 -7.54 -5.17 -13.88
C GLN A 370 -7.44 -5.53 -15.38
N ARG A 371 -7.51 -6.81 -15.74
CA ARG A 371 -7.56 -7.25 -17.15
C ARG A 371 -8.84 -6.75 -17.84
N ASN A 372 -9.99 -6.81 -17.16
CA ASN A 372 -11.23 -6.27 -17.70
C ASN A 372 -11.14 -4.75 -17.94
N ILE A 373 -10.58 -3.99 -16.97
CA ILE A 373 -10.36 -2.54 -17.14
C ILE A 373 -9.45 -2.26 -18.34
N THR A 374 -8.38 -3.03 -18.50
CA THR A 374 -7.46 -2.92 -19.65
C THR A 374 -8.19 -3.22 -20.95
N ALA A 375 -8.93 -4.33 -21.01
CA ALA A 375 -9.69 -4.74 -22.19
C ALA A 375 -10.71 -3.67 -22.60
N GLU A 376 -11.51 -3.19 -21.66
CA GLU A 376 -12.61 -2.25 -21.94
C GLU A 376 -12.11 -0.83 -22.22
N ARG A 377 -11.20 -0.31 -21.38
CA ARG A 377 -10.82 1.12 -21.39
C ARG A 377 -9.58 1.43 -22.22
N MET A 378 -8.68 0.47 -22.43
CA MET A 378 -7.47 0.67 -23.23
C MET A 378 -7.65 0.08 -24.64
N LEU A 379 -8.22 -1.13 -24.75
CA LEU A 379 -8.37 -1.81 -26.03
C LEU A 379 -9.73 -1.58 -26.69
N GLY A 380 -10.68 -0.95 -25.99
CA GLY A 380 -12.03 -0.66 -26.51
C GLY A 380 -12.89 -1.91 -26.73
N LEU A 381 -12.57 -3.02 -26.05
CA LEU A 381 -13.36 -4.25 -26.18
C LEU A 381 -14.71 -4.11 -25.46
N PRO A 382 -15.76 -4.82 -25.92
CA PRO A 382 -17.10 -4.78 -25.31
C PRO A 382 -17.06 -5.26 -23.85
N ARG A 383 -17.91 -4.64 -23.02
CA ARG A 383 -18.13 -5.13 -21.66
C ARG A 383 -18.83 -6.47 -21.67
N VAL A 384 -18.37 -7.41 -20.84
CA VAL A 384 -19.08 -8.66 -20.60
C VAL A 384 -20.39 -8.34 -19.88
N GLY A 385 -21.53 -8.73 -20.46
CA GLY A 385 -22.87 -8.51 -19.89
C GLY A 385 -23.53 -7.19 -20.27
N ALA A 386 -23.02 -6.43 -21.24
CA ALA A 386 -23.71 -5.32 -21.90
C ALA A 386 -24.53 -5.85 -23.10
N GLY A 387 -25.47 -6.76 -22.84
CA GLY A 387 -26.46 -7.31 -23.77
C GLY A 387 -27.82 -7.31 -23.13
#